data_d6dfbdceee0bb54eefa1beea0e359720
#
_entry.id   d6dfbdceee0bb54eefa1beea0e359720
#
_cell.length_a   1.000
_cell.length_b   1.000
_cell.length_c   1.000
_cell.angle_alpha   90.00
_cell.angle_beta   90.00
_cell.angle_gamma   90.00
#
_symmetry.space_group_name_H-M   'P 1'
#
loop_
_entity.id
_entity.type
_entity.pdbx_description
1 polymer ?
#
loop_
_entity_poly.entity_id
_entity_poly.type
_entity_poly.pdbx_seq_one_letter_code
_entity_poly.pdbx_strand_id
1 'polypeptide(L)'
;CCSCNVGTDITLDEIYKISDSVMLDTGTWKRPLIGLAGEELTRFGLEFLIDVNNYILDRPGSDVVVVGGGNVAMDVAITAKRLGAHNVTMVCLEQRDSMPANEEEVTRALEEGVKIVNGWGPKEVLRTDGKVSGIVFKNCPQVLDETGRFNPVYDENNLLTVDADVIMMAIGQKADLDFLEGAYEVETERGRIKALEGNKTSVEGIFAGGDVTTGPATVIKAIAAGKDTAIAIRKYCQTDALEVEKAAAARLKEKLASFTNECRHNHEAAKASLLSVEDRAMDKEDLSGLDESAVKHEASRCFNCGCLAVNPSDMANMLYAYGAKIRTNMRELDAETFFAGSTRVKDTLKPGEIVLEIVVPMPSEGTTAVYDKYRTRKSIDFAILAVAGTLRLEEGIVKEISLVLGAAAPIPMKLQEAEQYLLGKELTEETAKEAAEIALKKAIPLEMNGYKIEMAKVMIRRFLGF
;
A
#
# COMPACT_ATOMS: atom_id res chain seq x y z
N CYS A 1 -10.88 -6.37 17.42
CA CYS A 1 -11.68 -5.40 18.17
C CYS A 1 -11.15 -4.01 17.88
N CYS A 2 -11.98 -3.14 17.31
CA CYS A 2 -11.66 -1.73 17.19
C CYS A 2 -11.93 -1.04 18.55
N SER A 3 -11.18 0.04 18.83
CA SER A 3 -11.33 0.79 20.09
C SER A 3 -11.05 -0.06 21.36
N CYS A 4 -10.09 -0.98 21.27
CA CYS A 4 -9.60 -1.76 22.40
C CYS A 4 -8.11 -1.48 22.53
N ASN A 5 -7.70 -0.98 23.67
CA ASN A 5 -6.34 -0.53 23.96
C ASN A 5 -5.58 -1.66 24.67
N VAL A 6 -4.53 -2.17 24.03
CA VAL A 6 -3.68 -3.20 24.64
C VAL A 6 -2.83 -2.56 25.73
N GLY A 7 -2.86 -3.14 26.92
CA GLY A 7 -2.22 -2.62 28.13
C GLY A 7 -3.20 -1.99 29.12
N THR A 8 -4.39 -1.54 28.65
CA THR A 8 -5.43 -0.97 29.55
C THR A 8 -6.73 -1.75 29.49
N ASP A 9 -7.27 -2.01 28.30
CA ASP A 9 -8.54 -2.73 28.17
C ASP A 9 -8.34 -4.24 28.08
N ILE A 10 -7.24 -4.68 27.49
CA ILE A 10 -6.79 -6.07 27.42
C ILE A 10 -5.27 -6.10 27.50
N THR A 11 -4.72 -7.04 28.24
CA THR A 11 -3.26 -7.21 28.35
C THR A 11 -2.70 -8.08 27.23
N LEU A 12 -1.42 -7.93 26.93
CA LEU A 12 -0.71 -8.81 26.00
C LEU A 12 -0.76 -10.27 26.45
N ASP A 13 -0.73 -10.51 27.76
CA ASP A 13 -0.82 -11.83 28.39
C ASP A 13 -2.18 -12.50 28.14
N GLU A 14 -3.28 -11.75 28.21
CA GLU A 14 -4.61 -12.25 27.86
C GLU A 14 -4.74 -12.59 26.40
N ILE A 15 -4.20 -11.73 25.51
CA ILE A 15 -4.19 -12.00 24.07
C ILE A 15 -3.38 -13.27 23.75
N TYR A 16 -2.21 -13.42 24.36
CA TYR A 16 -1.33 -14.56 24.13
C TYR A 16 -1.98 -15.88 24.56
N LYS A 17 -2.72 -15.88 25.69
CA LYS A 17 -3.41 -17.10 26.19
C LYS A 17 -4.52 -17.63 25.28
N ILE A 18 -5.09 -16.78 24.46
CA ILE A 18 -6.21 -17.14 23.55
C ILE A 18 -5.77 -17.26 22.09
N SER A 19 -4.47 -17.17 21.81
CA SER A 19 -3.90 -17.14 20.46
C SER A 19 -2.79 -18.18 20.33
N ASP A 20 -2.66 -18.82 19.17
CA ASP A 20 -1.56 -19.74 18.87
C ASP A 20 -0.23 -18.97 18.69
N SER A 21 -0.31 -17.72 18.26
CA SER A 21 0.81 -16.79 18.16
C SER A 21 0.31 -15.35 18.11
N VAL A 22 1.17 -14.39 18.45
CA VAL A 22 0.87 -12.95 18.45
C VAL A 22 1.90 -12.21 17.58
N MET A 23 1.45 -11.29 16.74
CA MET A 23 2.30 -10.35 16.03
C MET A 23 2.14 -8.96 16.60
N LEU A 24 3.25 -8.34 16.98
CA LEU A 24 3.34 -6.95 17.42
C LEU A 24 3.75 -6.07 16.23
N ASP A 25 2.83 -5.22 15.76
CA ASP A 25 3.03 -4.28 14.65
C ASP A 25 2.37 -2.93 14.99
N THR A 26 2.79 -2.37 16.13
CA THR A 26 2.21 -1.15 16.70
C THR A 26 2.76 0.14 16.10
N GLY A 27 3.79 0.04 15.24
CA GLY A 27 4.41 1.21 14.62
C GLY A 27 5.18 2.11 15.59
N THR A 28 5.29 3.40 15.23
CA THR A 28 6.08 4.40 15.97
C THR A 28 5.31 5.71 16.08
N TRP A 29 4.33 5.79 16.99
CA TRP A 29 3.43 6.94 17.12
C TRP A 29 3.78 7.89 18.27
N LYS A 30 4.74 7.51 19.14
CA LYS A 30 5.12 8.29 20.32
C LYS A 30 6.10 9.40 19.95
N ARG A 31 5.85 10.58 20.50
CA ARG A 31 6.72 11.75 20.36
C ARG A 31 8.08 11.47 21.01
N PRO A 32 9.20 11.65 20.28
CA PRO A 32 10.51 11.67 20.93
C PRO A 32 10.71 12.98 21.70
N LEU A 33 11.18 12.88 22.92
CA LEU A 33 11.62 14.02 23.72
C LEU A 33 13.15 14.04 23.75
N ILE A 34 13.75 15.22 23.59
CA ILE A 34 15.20 15.44 23.60
C ILE A 34 15.69 16.18 24.84
N GLY A 35 14.77 16.52 25.76
CA GLY A 35 15.09 17.24 26.99
C GLY A 35 15.39 18.73 26.77
N LEU A 36 14.79 19.32 25.73
CA LEU A 36 14.93 20.73 25.42
C LEU A 36 14.22 21.59 26.48
N ALA A 37 14.86 22.64 26.97
CA ALA A 37 14.20 23.59 27.87
C ALA A 37 13.00 24.26 27.19
N GLY A 38 11.79 24.13 27.77
CA GLY A 38 10.53 24.60 27.16
C GLY A 38 9.94 23.67 26.08
N GLU A 39 10.42 22.44 25.97
CA GLU A 39 9.95 21.48 24.97
C GLU A 39 8.46 21.18 25.10
N GLU A 40 7.90 21.28 26.30
CA GLU A 40 6.48 21.13 26.59
C GLU A 40 5.57 22.15 25.89
N LEU A 41 6.14 23.26 25.44
CA LEU A 41 5.43 24.30 24.70
C LEU A 41 5.40 24.05 23.19
N THR A 42 6.09 23.01 22.72
CA THR A 42 6.17 22.69 21.29
C THR A 42 5.14 21.63 20.92
N ARG A 43 4.70 21.65 19.66
CA ARG A 43 3.75 20.69 19.09
C ARG A 43 4.48 19.56 18.39
N PHE A 44 3.97 18.34 18.47
CA PHE A 44 4.50 17.23 17.68
C PHE A 44 4.02 17.33 16.21
N GLY A 45 4.95 17.32 15.25
CA GLY A 45 4.62 17.49 13.84
C GLY A 45 3.68 16.42 13.30
N LEU A 46 3.82 15.16 13.74
CA LEU A 46 2.92 14.09 13.32
C LEU A 46 1.49 14.28 13.83
N GLU A 47 1.30 14.74 15.07
CA GLU A 47 -0.04 15.07 15.61
C GLU A 47 -0.69 16.19 14.81
N PHE A 48 0.09 17.21 14.43
CA PHE A 48 -0.41 18.26 13.55
C PHE A 48 -0.91 17.70 12.21
N LEU A 49 -0.16 16.81 11.56
CA LEU A 49 -0.58 16.18 10.31
C LEU A 49 -1.83 15.27 10.49
N ILE A 50 -1.94 14.58 11.62
CA ILE A 50 -3.12 13.78 11.98
C ILE A 50 -4.36 14.67 12.12
N ASP A 51 -4.23 15.81 12.82
CA ASP A 51 -5.32 16.75 13.00
C ASP A 51 -5.80 17.30 11.64
N VAL A 52 -4.87 17.65 10.76
CA VAL A 52 -5.20 18.10 9.40
C VAL A 52 -5.92 17.00 8.60
N ASN A 53 -5.48 15.75 8.67
CA ASN A 53 -6.15 14.61 8.06
C ASN A 53 -7.54 14.33 8.66
N ASN A 54 -7.78 14.76 9.88
CA ASN A 54 -9.09 14.74 10.53
C ASN A 54 -9.92 16.01 10.26
N TYR A 55 -9.54 16.79 9.23
CA TYR A 55 -10.18 18.04 8.82
C TYR A 55 -10.17 19.17 9.86
N ILE A 56 -9.21 19.16 10.79
CA ILE A 56 -8.92 20.28 11.68
C ILE A 56 -7.97 21.20 10.91
N LEU A 57 -8.55 22.15 10.17
CA LEU A 57 -7.83 22.99 9.20
C LEU A 57 -7.56 24.41 9.73
N ASP A 58 -7.45 24.55 11.04
CA ASP A 58 -7.15 25.83 11.66
C ASP A 58 -5.72 26.28 11.33
N ARG A 59 -5.55 27.56 11.15
CA ARG A 59 -4.24 28.18 10.96
C ARG A 59 -3.37 27.87 12.20
N PRO A 60 -2.19 27.23 12.01
CA PRO A 60 -1.38 26.78 13.14
C PRO A 60 -0.75 27.95 13.93
N GLY A 61 -0.45 29.05 13.24
CA GLY A 61 0.20 30.23 13.77
C GLY A 61 0.58 31.19 12.63
N SER A 62 1.17 32.33 12.94
CA SER A 62 1.70 33.27 11.95
C SER A 62 3.14 32.94 11.57
N ASP A 63 3.97 32.74 12.60
CA ASP A 63 5.40 32.51 12.48
C ASP A 63 5.71 31.11 13.01
N VAL A 64 5.81 30.13 12.10
CA VAL A 64 5.98 28.72 12.44
C VAL A 64 7.41 28.29 12.23
N VAL A 65 8.01 27.68 13.25
CA VAL A 65 9.31 27.01 13.14
C VAL A 65 9.10 25.49 13.17
N VAL A 66 9.61 24.80 12.14
CA VAL A 66 9.64 23.34 12.07
C VAL A 66 11.06 22.85 12.34
N VAL A 67 11.23 22.02 13.35
CA VAL A 67 12.54 21.46 13.70
C VAL A 67 12.64 20.03 13.15
N GLY A 68 13.56 19.81 12.20
CA GLY A 68 13.81 18.53 11.55
C GLY A 68 14.18 18.67 10.09
N GLY A 69 14.80 17.64 9.50
CA GLY A 69 15.32 17.65 8.12
C GLY A 69 14.82 16.51 7.23
N GLY A 70 13.86 15.69 7.70
CA GLY A 70 13.29 14.56 6.96
C GLY A 70 12.00 14.91 6.21
N ASN A 71 11.45 13.97 5.44
CA ASN A 71 10.22 14.16 4.67
C ASN A 71 9.04 14.63 5.53
N VAL A 72 8.88 14.08 6.75
CA VAL A 72 7.82 14.52 7.68
C VAL A 72 7.96 16.02 8.02
N ALA A 73 9.18 16.54 8.16
CA ALA A 73 9.39 17.96 8.40
C ALA A 73 8.98 18.80 7.18
N MET A 74 9.21 18.31 5.95
CA MET A 74 8.73 18.95 4.71
C MET A 74 7.20 18.98 4.68
N ASP A 75 6.55 17.85 4.95
CA ASP A 75 5.09 17.75 4.99
C ASP A 75 4.48 18.72 6.01
N VAL A 76 5.05 18.79 7.21
CA VAL A 76 4.64 19.72 8.27
C VAL A 76 4.78 21.17 7.82
N ALA A 77 5.93 21.53 7.22
CA ALA A 77 6.20 22.89 6.80
C ALA A 77 5.30 23.35 5.65
N ILE A 78 5.14 22.53 4.62
CA ILE A 78 4.26 22.81 3.47
C ILE A 78 2.80 22.91 3.96
N THR A 79 2.35 21.98 4.79
CA THR A 79 0.98 21.98 5.34
C THR A 79 0.73 23.24 6.18
N ALA A 80 1.66 23.63 7.05
CA ALA A 80 1.54 24.86 7.82
C ALA A 80 1.43 26.09 6.92
N LYS A 81 2.21 26.13 5.83
CA LYS A 81 2.18 27.22 4.84
C LYS A 81 0.82 27.28 4.14
N ARG A 82 0.30 26.16 3.68
CA ARG A 82 -1.02 26.05 2.99
C ARG A 82 -2.20 26.36 3.91
N LEU A 83 -2.06 26.13 5.21
CA LEU A 83 -3.05 26.52 6.21
C LEU A 83 -2.94 28.01 6.62
N GLY A 84 -2.10 28.81 5.93
CA GLY A 84 -2.06 30.27 6.06
C GLY A 84 -1.04 30.80 7.04
N ALA A 85 -0.03 30.04 7.46
CA ALA A 85 1.12 30.59 8.16
C ALA A 85 1.86 31.60 7.25
N HIS A 86 2.17 32.78 7.78
CA HIS A 86 2.84 33.82 6.99
C HIS A 86 4.31 33.44 6.73
N ASN A 87 5.01 33.10 7.79
CA ASN A 87 6.40 32.70 7.73
C ASN A 87 6.53 31.26 8.24
N VAL A 88 7.15 30.40 7.44
CA VAL A 88 7.50 29.05 7.87
C VAL A 88 9.00 28.88 7.69
N THR A 89 9.70 28.65 8.81
CA THR A 89 11.14 28.39 8.81
C THR A 89 11.38 26.97 9.30
N MET A 90 11.98 26.16 8.45
CA MET A 90 12.45 24.84 8.82
C MET A 90 13.92 24.90 9.21
N VAL A 91 14.29 24.28 10.34
CA VAL A 91 15.66 24.25 10.85
C VAL A 91 16.07 22.81 11.12
N CYS A 92 17.22 22.40 10.59
CA CYS A 92 17.71 21.03 10.76
C CYS A 92 19.22 20.97 11.06
N LEU A 93 19.64 19.85 11.60
CA LEU A 93 21.03 19.56 11.95
C LEU A 93 21.92 19.42 10.73
N GLU A 94 21.39 18.79 9.70
CA GLU A 94 22.11 18.40 8.50
C GLU A 94 22.45 19.59 7.63
N GLN A 95 23.55 19.49 6.91
CA GLN A 95 23.86 20.40 5.81
C GLN A 95 22.94 20.09 4.61
N ARG A 96 22.81 21.04 3.68
CA ARG A 96 21.89 20.91 2.54
C ARG A 96 22.06 19.60 1.76
N ASP A 97 23.30 19.20 1.51
CA ASP A 97 23.64 18.01 0.69
C ASP A 97 23.45 16.68 1.44
N SER A 98 23.23 16.73 2.75
CA SER A 98 23.08 15.55 3.62
C SER A 98 21.70 15.47 4.28
N MET A 99 20.76 16.28 3.85
CA MET A 99 19.38 16.22 4.36
C MET A 99 18.75 14.86 4.04
N PRO A 100 18.05 14.24 5.02
CA PRO A 100 17.39 12.95 4.79
C PRO A 100 16.09 13.06 3.96
N ALA A 101 15.56 14.26 3.76
CA ALA A 101 14.40 14.50 2.89
C ALA A 101 14.74 14.31 1.41
N ASN A 102 13.76 13.84 0.64
CA ASN A 102 13.88 13.73 -0.81
C ASN A 102 14.03 15.10 -1.45
N GLU A 103 14.90 15.21 -2.46
CA GLU A 103 15.17 16.47 -3.16
C GLU A 103 13.92 17.13 -3.76
N GLU A 104 12.99 16.31 -4.23
CA GLU A 104 11.70 16.78 -4.76
C GLU A 104 10.85 17.47 -3.68
N GLU A 105 10.81 16.93 -2.46
CA GLU A 105 10.08 17.51 -1.33
C GLU A 105 10.75 18.83 -0.86
N VAL A 106 12.08 18.84 -0.82
CA VAL A 106 12.84 20.06 -0.49
C VAL A 106 12.59 21.16 -1.51
N THR A 107 12.62 20.82 -2.80
CA THR A 107 12.35 21.77 -3.89
C THR A 107 10.94 22.34 -3.77
N ARG A 108 9.94 21.48 -3.54
CA ARG A 108 8.55 21.89 -3.35
C ARG A 108 8.37 22.83 -2.16
N ALA A 109 9.00 22.53 -1.02
CA ALA A 109 8.94 23.39 0.15
C ALA A 109 9.53 24.79 -0.12
N LEU A 110 10.66 24.84 -0.82
CA LEU A 110 11.30 26.12 -1.22
C LEU A 110 10.41 26.91 -2.19
N GLU A 111 9.80 26.26 -3.18
CA GLU A 111 8.87 26.90 -4.12
C GLU A 111 7.68 27.53 -3.40
N GLU A 112 7.13 26.87 -2.38
CA GLU A 112 6.01 27.38 -1.58
C GLU A 112 6.44 28.42 -0.51
N GLY A 113 7.71 28.84 -0.53
CA GLY A 113 8.21 29.91 0.31
C GLY A 113 8.58 29.48 1.73
N VAL A 114 8.82 28.18 1.96
CA VAL A 114 9.42 27.72 3.21
C VAL A 114 10.90 28.09 3.25
N LYS A 115 11.34 28.72 4.32
CA LYS A 115 12.75 29.02 4.55
C LYS A 115 13.44 27.82 5.20
N ILE A 116 14.50 27.29 4.59
CA ILE A 116 15.28 26.19 5.15
C ILE A 116 16.61 26.68 5.68
N VAL A 117 16.93 26.33 6.92
CA VAL A 117 18.15 26.71 7.63
C VAL A 117 18.88 25.45 8.10
N ASN A 118 20.01 25.17 7.49
CA ASN A 118 20.79 23.95 7.70
C ASN A 118 21.91 24.14 8.73
N GLY A 119 22.33 23.07 9.40
CA GLY A 119 23.49 23.05 10.29
C GLY A 119 23.20 23.59 11.70
N TRP A 120 21.96 23.47 12.21
CA TRP A 120 21.56 24.00 13.49
C TRP A 120 20.72 23.02 14.29
N GLY A 121 21.06 22.82 15.57
CA GLY A 121 20.31 22.01 16.51
C GLY A 121 19.61 22.86 17.56
N PRO A 122 18.42 22.43 18.07
CA PRO A 122 17.67 23.21 19.04
C PRO A 122 18.39 23.23 20.39
N LYS A 123 18.33 24.38 21.09
CA LYS A 123 18.93 24.61 22.40
C LYS A 123 17.88 24.89 23.48
N GLU A 124 16.99 25.83 23.23
CA GLU A 124 15.93 26.20 24.16
C GLU A 124 14.77 26.92 23.48
N VAL A 125 13.56 26.73 23.99
CA VAL A 125 12.37 27.44 23.56
C VAL A 125 12.22 28.72 24.36
N LEU A 126 12.07 29.84 23.67
CA LEU A 126 11.83 31.14 24.29
C LEU A 126 10.33 31.34 24.55
N ARG A 127 10.04 31.99 25.65
CA ARG A 127 8.66 32.32 26.04
C ARG A 127 8.55 33.75 26.58
N THR A 128 7.44 34.40 26.22
CA THR A 128 7.06 35.71 26.75
C THR A 128 5.61 35.60 27.23
N ASP A 129 5.34 35.98 28.46
CA ASP A 129 4.01 35.88 29.10
C ASP A 129 3.40 34.45 29.04
N GLY A 130 4.26 33.44 29.18
CA GLY A 130 3.87 32.03 29.15
C GLY A 130 3.57 31.44 27.79
N LYS A 131 3.69 32.21 26.69
CA LYS A 131 3.52 31.77 25.32
C LYS A 131 4.88 31.66 24.59
N VAL A 132 4.93 30.79 23.60
CA VAL A 132 6.10 30.69 22.70
C VAL A 132 6.37 32.05 22.06
N SER A 133 7.62 32.49 22.07
CA SER A 133 8.08 33.71 21.36
C SER A 133 9.25 33.46 20.43
N GLY A 134 9.82 32.25 20.43
CA GLY A 134 10.91 31.87 19.55
C GLY A 134 11.64 30.64 20.03
N ILE A 135 12.72 30.31 19.35
CA ILE A 135 13.61 29.20 19.68
C ILE A 135 15.06 29.58 19.41
N VAL A 136 15.94 29.19 20.32
CA VAL A 136 17.39 29.33 20.15
C VAL A 136 17.95 28.01 19.63
N PHE A 137 18.81 28.11 18.63
CA PHE A 137 19.57 27.01 18.06
C PHE A 137 21.05 27.21 18.33
N LYS A 138 21.81 26.13 18.31
CA LYS A 138 23.27 26.09 18.35
C LYS A 138 23.79 25.48 17.05
N ASN A 139 24.88 25.99 16.54
CA ASN A 139 25.49 25.52 15.30
C ASN A 139 25.90 24.04 15.43
N CYS A 140 25.61 23.26 14.41
CA CYS A 140 25.93 21.83 14.31
C CYS A 140 26.85 21.59 13.11
N PRO A 141 28.19 21.71 13.25
CA PRO A 141 29.12 21.49 12.14
C PRO A 141 29.18 20.02 11.70
N GLN A 142 28.84 19.08 12.54
CA GLN A 142 28.92 17.64 12.24
C GLN A 142 27.77 16.91 12.89
N VAL A 143 27.05 16.10 12.11
CA VAL A 143 25.90 15.29 12.55
C VAL A 143 26.28 13.83 12.81
N LEU A 144 27.14 13.27 11.97
CA LEU A 144 27.60 11.88 12.02
C LEU A 144 29.06 11.81 12.47
N ASP A 145 29.40 10.80 13.26
CA ASP A 145 30.80 10.51 13.59
C ASP A 145 31.55 9.84 12.42
N GLU A 146 32.86 9.58 12.59
CA GLU A 146 33.70 8.96 11.59
C GLU A 146 33.24 7.55 11.17
N THR A 147 32.38 6.90 11.97
CA THR A 147 31.77 5.59 11.66
C THR A 147 30.44 5.70 10.97
N GLY A 148 29.95 6.93 10.69
CA GLY A 148 28.63 7.19 10.09
C GLY A 148 27.46 7.05 11.08
N ARG A 149 27.70 7.03 12.39
CA ARG A 149 26.66 6.99 13.41
C ARG A 149 26.24 8.39 13.80
N PHE A 150 24.97 8.57 14.12
CA PHE A 150 24.40 9.82 14.60
C PHE A 150 25.06 10.21 15.95
N ASN A 151 25.87 11.25 15.92
CA ASN A 151 26.60 11.81 17.05
C ASN A 151 26.91 13.29 16.81
N PRO A 152 25.87 14.16 16.91
CA PRO A 152 26.01 15.56 16.54
C PRO A 152 26.97 16.31 17.47
N VAL A 153 27.85 17.08 16.86
CA VAL A 153 28.79 18.00 17.54
C VAL A 153 28.24 19.41 17.44
N TYR A 154 28.24 20.14 18.56
CA TYR A 154 27.67 21.47 18.61
C TYR A 154 28.72 22.53 19.02
N ASP A 155 28.63 23.71 18.39
CA ASP A 155 29.29 24.92 18.89
C ASP A 155 28.30 25.70 19.77
N GLU A 156 28.48 25.58 21.09
CA GLU A 156 27.61 26.22 22.09
C GLU A 156 27.72 27.76 22.11
N ASN A 157 28.75 28.33 21.49
CA ASN A 157 28.97 29.77 21.42
C ASN A 157 28.38 30.41 20.16
N ASN A 158 28.12 29.63 19.14
CA ASN A 158 27.51 30.09 17.90
C ASN A 158 26.02 29.79 17.92
N LEU A 159 25.21 30.80 18.24
CA LEU A 159 23.79 30.70 18.45
C LEU A 159 23.01 31.42 17.36
N LEU A 160 21.84 30.85 17.03
CA LEU A 160 20.86 31.44 16.12
C LEU A 160 19.52 31.52 16.85
N THR A 161 18.92 32.69 16.93
CA THR A 161 17.56 32.85 17.44
C THR A 161 16.60 33.03 16.29
N VAL A 162 15.48 32.30 16.33
CA VAL A 162 14.38 32.41 15.37
C VAL A 162 13.11 32.72 16.12
N ASP A 163 12.48 33.84 15.77
CA ASP A 163 11.18 34.21 16.35
C ASP A 163 10.10 33.28 15.83
N ALA A 164 9.19 32.87 16.71
CA ALA A 164 8.07 31.99 16.37
C ALA A 164 6.93 32.12 17.38
N ASP A 165 5.70 31.98 16.92
CA ASP A 165 4.53 31.80 17.78
C ASP A 165 4.16 30.31 17.93
N VAL A 166 4.61 29.45 17.00
CA VAL A 166 4.46 28.00 17.06
C VAL A 166 5.75 27.30 16.67
N ILE A 167 6.12 26.28 17.45
CA ILE A 167 7.26 25.41 17.16
C ILE A 167 6.74 23.98 16.99
N MET A 168 7.05 23.35 15.85
CA MET A 168 6.68 21.98 15.53
C MET A 168 7.91 21.08 15.50
N MET A 169 7.91 20.03 16.34
CA MET A 169 9.02 19.07 16.40
C MET A 169 8.76 17.94 15.42
N ALA A 170 9.62 17.79 14.41
CA ALA A 170 9.58 16.73 13.39
C ALA A 170 10.92 15.98 13.34
N ILE A 171 11.46 15.64 14.53
CA ILE A 171 12.77 15.00 14.76
C ILE A 171 12.71 13.48 14.85
N GLY A 172 11.72 12.87 14.22
CA GLY A 172 11.50 11.44 14.21
C GLY A 172 10.33 11.00 15.09
N GLN A 173 10.24 9.69 15.31
CA GLN A 173 9.14 9.02 16.00
C GLN A 173 9.72 7.89 16.86
N LYS A 174 9.01 7.52 17.95
CA LYS A 174 9.36 6.39 18.81
C LYS A 174 8.23 5.37 18.86
N ALA A 175 8.56 4.10 19.07
CA ALA A 175 7.56 3.11 19.44
C ALA A 175 6.99 3.41 20.82
N ASP A 176 5.70 3.24 20.97
CA ASP A 176 5.07 3.16 22.29
C ASP A 176 5.09 1.70 22.73
N LEU A 177 5.84 1.43 23.79
CA LEU A 177 6.04 0.10 24.34
C LEU A 177 5.45 -0.05 25.75
N ASP A 178 4.67 0.92 26.20
CA ASP A 178 4.10 0.94 27.57
C ASP A 178 3.17 -0.28 27.79
N PHE A 179 2.58 -0.83 26.71
CA PHE A 179 1.77 -2.06 26.75
C PHE A 179 2.55 -3.35 27.09
N LEU A 180 3.88 -3.29 27.06
CA LEU A 180 4.74 -4.41 27.48
C LEU A 180 5.00 -4.42 28.99
N GLU A 181 4.67 -3.33 29.72
CA GLU A 181 4.88 -3.25 31.16
C GLU A 181 4.00 -4.28 31.90
N GLY A 182 4.64 -5.12 32.71
CA GLY A 182 3.96 -6.19 33.46
C GLY A 182 3.50 -7.39 32.63
N ALA A 183 3.82 -7.42 31.32
CA ALA A 183 3.58 -8.55 30.44
C ALA A 183 4.86 -9.42 30.30
N TYR A 184 4.92 -10.24 29.25
CA TYR A 184 6.13 -11.02 28.93
C TYR A 184 7.37 -10.12 28.76
N GLU A 185 8.53 -10.59 29.20
CA GLU A 185 9.82 -9.90 29.05
C GLU A 185 10.30 -9.92 27.57
N VAL A 186 9.60 -9.14 26.74
CA VAL A 186 10.02 -8.93 25.36
C VAL A 186 11.24 -8.02 25.35
N GLU A 187 12.38 -8.53 24.85
CA GLU A 187 13.62 -7.74 24.77
C GLU A 187 13.43 -6.52 23.85
N THR A 188 13.91 -5.39 24.34
CA THR A 188 13.94 -4.14 23.57
C THR A 188 15.36 -3.65 23.38
N GLU A 189 15.62 -3.01 22.24
CA GLU A 189 16.90 -2.39 21.94
C GLU A 189 16.66 -0.99 21.35
N ARG A 190 17.30 0.03 21.98
CA ARG A 190 17.19 1.44 21.54
C ARG A 190 15.75 1.94 21.42
N GLY A 191 14.87 1.54 22.35
CA GLY A 191 13.47 1.95 22.38
C GLY A 191 12.58 1.30 21.32
N ARG A 192 12.99 0.14 20.79
CA ARG A 192 12.26 -0.67 19.83
C ARG A 192 12.24 -2.13 20.25
N ILE A 193 11.30 -2.91 19.78
CA ILE A 193 11.29 -4.36 20.01
C ILE A 193 12.46 -4.97 19.23
N LYS A 194 13.27 -5.77 19.92
CA LYS A 194 14.36 -6.50 19.28
C LYS A 194 13.81 -7.71 18.53
N ALA A 195 13.93 -7.66 17.20
CA ALA A 195 13.56 -8.77 16.34
C ALA A 195 14.78 -9.69 16.08
N LEU A 196 14.59 -10.98 16.26
CA LEU A 196 15.52 -12.04 15.92
C LEU A 196 15.23 -12.57 14.50
N GLU A 197 15.97 -13.58 14.07
CA GLU A 197 15.75 -14.22 12.76
C GLU A 197 14.29 -14.69 12.60
N GLY A 198 13.66 -14.35 11.48
CA GLY A 198 12.26 -14.63 11.21
C GLY A 198 11.30 -13.75 12.00
N ASN A 199 11.72 -12.55 12.40
CA ASN A 199 10.91 -11.58 13.14
C ASN A 199 10.37 -12.12 14.49
N LYS A 200 11.06 -13.10 15.08
CA LYS A 200 10.77 -13.60 16.42
C LYS A 200 11.22 -12.58 17.46
N THR A 201 10.50 -12.51 18.57
CA THR A 201 10.98 -11.80 19.78
C THR A 201 11.75 -12.76 20.68
N SER A 202 12.19 -12.26 21.84
CA SER A 202 12.75 -13.08 22.93
C SER A 202 11.74 -14.06 23.56
N VAL A 203 10.44 -13.84 23.31
CA VAL A 203 9.34 -14.67 23.83
C VAL A 203 8.83 -15.58 22.72
N GLU A 204 8.79 -16.90 23.00
CA GLU A 204 8.30 -17.88 22.07
C GLU A 204 6.83 -17.61 21.71
N GLY A 205 6.45 -17.73 20.41
CA GLY A 205 5.09 -17.47 19.93
C GLY A 205 4.74 -15.98 19.77
N ILE A 206 5.61 -15.06 20.21
CA ILE A 206 5.46 -13.63 19.98
C ILE A 206 6.44 -13.17 18.90
N PHE A 207 5.91 -12.52 17.89
CA PHE A 207 6.63 -11.99 16.73
C PHE A 207 6.48 -10.47 16.68
N ALA A 208 7.43 -9.78 16.06
CA ALA A 208 7.34 -8.34 15.86
C ALA A 208 7.88 -7.94 14.49
N GLY A 209 7.24 -6.95 13.85
CA GLY A 209 7.67 -6.48 12.54
C GLY A 209 7.26 -5.03 12.28
N GLY A 210 7.71 -4.48 11.15
CA GLY A 210 7.45 -3.09 10.81
C GLY A 210 8.24 -2.09 11.65
N ASP A 211 7.72 -0.85 11.75
CA ASP A 211 8.44 0.26 12.36
C ASP A 211 8.72 0.07 13.85
N VAL A 212 7.94 -0.73 14.56
CA VAL A 212 8.18 -1.05 15.98
C VAL A 212 9.52 -1.76 16.21
N THR A 213 10.07 -2.41 15.17
CA THR A 213 11.38 -3.09 15.21
C THR A 213 12.49 -2.32 14.50
N THR A 214 12.20 -1.73 13.34
CA THR A 214 13.19 -1.05 12.50
C THR A 214 13.32 0.44 12.76
N GLY A 215 12.31 1.07 13.37
CA GLY A 215 12.07 2.50 13.35
C GLY A 215 11.31 2.93 12.09
N PRO A 216 10.93 4.22 11.99
CA PRO A 216 10.16 4.75 10.87
C PRO A 216 10.80 4.40 9.51
N ALA A 217 10.02 3.80 8.62
CA ALA A 217 10.47 3.32 7.34
C ALA A 217 9.40 3.52 6.24
N THR A 218 9.62 2.95 5.06
CA THR A 218 8.65 3.02 3.96
C THR A 218 7.57 1.95 4.08
N VAL A 219 6.38 2.23 3.53
CA VAL A 219 5.25 1.28 3.46
C VAL A 219 5.68 -0.07 2.87
N ILE A 220 6.51 -0.06 1.84
CA ILE A 220 7.00 -1.28 1.19
C ILE A 220 7.84 -2.15 2.14
N LYS A 221 8.63 -1.53 3.03
CA LYS A 221 9.41 -2.25 4.06
C LYS A 221 8.50 -2.84 5.14
N ALA A 222 7.45 -2.12 5.54
CA ALA A 222 6.45 -2.62 6.49
C ALA A 222 5.69 -3.83 5.90
N ILE A 223 5.27 -3.77 4.62
CA ILE A 223 4.64 -4.89 3.92
C ILE A 223 5.59 -6.10 3.85
N ALA A 224 6.86 -5.89 3.53
CA ALA A 224 7.87 -6.96 3.50
C ALA A 224 8.04 -7.61 4.87
N ALA A 225 8.17 -6.81 5.93
CA ALA A 225 8.26 -7.31 7.30
C ALA A 225 7.02 -8.12 7.70
N GLY A 226 5.81 -7.64 7.36
CA GLY A 226 4.56 -8.37 7.60
C GLY A 226 4.51 -9.72 6.90
N LYS A 227 4.97 -9.78 5.64
CA LYS A 227 5.06 -11.03 4.87
C LYS A 227 6.06 -12.00 5.50
N ASP A 228 7.25 -11.54 5.87
CA ASP A 228 8.28 -12.38 6.47
C ASP A 228 7.83 -12.91 7.85
N THR A 229 7.15 -12.06 8.64
CA THR A 229 6.56 -12.46 9.92
C THR A 229 5.46 -13.50 9.74
N ALA A 230 4.57 -13.34 8.76
CA ALA A 230 3.52 -14.32 8.47
C ALA A 230 4.10 -15.69 8.09
N ILE A 231 5.20 -15.72 7.32
CA ILE A 231 5.93 -16.95 6.99
C ILE A 231 6.50 -17.60 8.26
N ALA A 232 7.08 -16.81 9.15
CA ALA A 232 7.65 -17.30 10.41
C ALA A 232 6.59 -17.85 11.37
N ILE A 233 5.43 -17.18 11.49
CA ILE A 233 4.27 -17.63 12.27
C ILE A 233 3.73 -18.97 11.72
N ARG A 234 3.55 -19.08 10.40
CA ARG A 234 3.10 -20.33 9.76
C ARG A 234 4.05 -21.49 10.07
N LYS A 235 5.35 -21.24 10.03
CA LYS A 235 6.35 -22.25 10.40
C LYS A 235 6.27 -22.63 11.87
N TYR A 236 6.03 -21.66 12.74
CA TYR A 236 5.86 -21.87 14.18
C TYR A 236 4.63 -22.73 14.48
N CYS A 237 3.49 -22.43 13.85
CA CYS A 237 2.24 -23.18 13.99
C CYS A 237 2.22 -24.52 13.23
N GLN A 238 3.33 -24.97 12.63
CA GLN A 238 3.48 -26.24 11.92
C GLN A 238 2.50 -26.47 10.76
N THR A 239 2.14 -25.42 10.06
CA THR A 239 1.31 -25.54 8.85
C THR A 239 2.17 -25.83 7.61
N ASP A 240 1.96 -26.98 6.97
CA ASP A 240 2.83 -27.60 5.93
C ASP A 240 2.99 -26.85 4.59
N ALA A 241 2.38 -25.68 4.43
CA ALA A 241 2.35 -24.94 3.14
C ALA A 241 3.63 -24.18 2.77
N LEU A 242 4.74 -24.31 3.53
CA LEU A 242 5.90 -23.42 3.42
C LEU A 242 6.88 -23.72 2.27
N GLU A 243 7.03 -24.99 1.89
CA GLU A 243 8.04 -25.42 0.90
C GLU A 243 7.68 -24.97 -0.53
N VAL A 244 6.37 -24.94 -0.84
CA VAL A 244 5.86 -24.59 -2.18
C VAL A 244 6.05 -23.09 -2.48
N GLU A 245 5.87 -22.23 -1.48
CA GLU A 245 6.03 -20.77 -1.66
C GLU A 245 7.47 -20.34 -1.87
N LYS A 246 8.43 -20.99 -1.18
CA LYS A 246 9.86 -20.72 -1.38
C LYS A 246 10.32 -21.09 -2.78
N ALA A 247 9.87 -22.23 -3.28
CA ALA A 247 10.17 -22.67 -4.63
C ALA A 247 9.55 -21.75 -5.70
N ALA A 248 8.33 -21.26 -5.48
CA ALA A 248 7.67 -20.32 -6.37
C ALA A 248 8.33 -18.94 -6.36
N ALA A 249 8.71 -18.43 -5.19
CA ALA A 249 9.43 -17.16 -5.04
C ALA A 249 10.84 -17.22 -5.65
N ALA A 250 11.56 -18.33 -5.49
CA ALA A 250 12.87 -18.54 -6.10
C ALA A 250 12.77 -18.57 -7.63
N ARG A 251 11.81 -19.30 -8.18
CA ARG A 251 11.55 -19.34 -9.64
C ARG A 251 11.15 -17.98 -10.21
N LEU A 252 10.35 -17.20 -9.46
CA LEU A 252 9.97 -15.85 -9.87
C LEU A 252 11.19 -14.92 -9.86
N LYS A 253 12.04 -15.00 -8.83
CA LYS A 253 13.26 -14.20 -8.73
C LYS A 253 14.25 -14.53 -9.86
N GLU A 254 14.40 -15.80 -10.21
CA GLU A 254 15.24 -16.26 -11.32
C GLU A 254 14.68 -15.77 -12.67
N LYS A 255 13.38 -15.87 -12.88
CA LYS A 255 12.70 -15.31 -14.07
C LYS A 255 12.83 -13.79 -14.15
N LEU A 256 12.66 -13.06 -13.06
CA LEU A 256 12.83 -11.60 -13.05
C LEU A 256 14.27 -11.20 -13.35
N ALA A 257 15.26 -11.95 -12.86
CA ALA A 257 16.68 -11.71 -13.17
C ALA A 257 16.99 -11.88 -14.67
N SER A 258 16.32 -12.81 -15.35
CA SER A 258 16.49 -13.01 -16.81
C SER A 258 15.85 -11.93 -17.68
N PHE A 259 14.89 -11.16 -17.13
CA PHE A 259 14.19 -10.09 -17.85
C PHE A 259 14.97 -8.77 -17.91
N THR A 260 15.98 -8.57 -17.07
CA THR A 260 16.66 -7.28 -16.92
C THR A 260 17.61 -6.91 -18.05
N ASN A 261 17.96 -7.83 -18.96
CA ASN A 261 19.02 -7.62 -19.95
C ASN A 261 18.57 -7.30 -21.37
N GLU A 262 17.34 -7.62 -21.78
CA GLU A 262 16.95 -7.51 -23.20
C GLU A 262 16.12 -6.27 -23.57
N CYS A 263 15.68 -5.47 -22.61
CA CYS A 263 14.71 -4.41 -22.86
C CYS A 263 15.10 -3.03 -22.29
N ARG A 264 16.35 -2.67 -22.26
CA ARG A 264 16.76 -1.31 -21.87
C ARG A 264 16.56 -0.33 -23.04
N HIS A 265 15.36 0.18 -23.18
CA HIS A 265 15.17 1.40 -23.94
C HIS A 265 15.48 2.58 -23.00
N ASN A 266 16.58 3.28 -23.27
CA ASN A 266 16.96 4.52 -22.56
C ASN A 266 16.03 5.68 -23.00
N HIS A 267 14.75 5.57 -22.68
CA HIS A 267 13.82 6.69 -22.84
C HIS A 267 13.60 7.35 -21.48
N GLU A 268 13.70 8.65 -21.45
CA GLU A 268 13.37 9.41 -20.24
C GLU A 268 11.89 9.23 -19.89
N ALA A 269 11.59 9.21 -18.59
CA ALA A 269 10.22 9.17 -18.10
C ALA A 269 9.48 10.45 -18.46
N ALA A 270 8.23 10.34 -18.89
CA ALA A 270 7.37 11.49 -19.02
C ALA A 270 7.14 12.13 -17.65
N LYS A 271 7.23 13.45 -17.58
CA LYS A 271 7.01 14.20 -16.34
C LYS A 271 5.61 14.77 -16.35
N ALA A 272 4.84 14.47 -15.30
CA ALA A 272 3.59 15.16 -15.05
C ALA A 272 3.90 16.63 -14.70
N SER A 273 3.05 17.55 -15.15
CA SER A 273 3.18 18.95 -14.81
C SER A 273 2.71 19.19 -13.37
N LEU A 274 3.43 20.00 -12.63
CA LEU A 274 3.00 20.51 -11.34
C LEU A 274 2.07 21.71 -11.53
N LEU A 275 1.09 21.86 -10.67
CA LEU A 275 0.30 23.09 -10.59
C LEU A 275 1.21 24.27 -10.24
N SER A 276 0.84 25.46 -10.71
CA SER A 276 1.50 26.70 -10.26
C SER A 276 1.36 26.83 -8.74
N VAL A 277 2.32 27.50 -8.10
CA VAL A 277 2.30 27.63 -6.63
C VAL A 277 1.01 28.27 -6.13
N GLU A 278 0.47 29.23 -6.89
CA GLU A 278 -0.75 29.96 -6.56
C GLU A 278 -2.01 29.07 -6.65
N ASP A 279 -1.97 28.00 -7.44
CA ASP A 279 -3.09 27.07 -7.65
C ASP A 279 -3.07 25.88 -6.68
N ARG A 280 -1.96 25.66 -5.96
CA ARG A 280 -1.83 24.58 -4.98
C ARG A 280 -2.68 24.86 -3.73
N ALA A 281 -3.45 23.88 -3.29
CA ALA A 281 -4.33 23.99 -2.13
C ALA A 281 -4.48 22.65 -1.43
N MET A 282 -5.01 22.66 -0.20
CA MET A 282 -5.21 21.44 0.61
C MET A 282 -6.20 20.44 0.00
N ASP A 283 -7.10 20.90 -0.87
CA ASP A 283 -8.14 20.12 -1.52
C ASP A 283 -7.85 19.80 -3.00
N LYS A 284 -6.62 20.04 -3.46
CA LYS A 284 -6.21 19.82 -4.85
C LYS A 284 -4.96 18.94 -4.93
N GLU A 285 -4.95 18.08 -5.94
CA GLU A 285 -3.76 17.35 -6.34
C GLU A 285 -2.76 18.29 -7.01
N ASP A 286 -1.52 18.31 -6.55
CA ASP A 286 -0.46 19.17 -7.11
C ASP A 286 0.02 18.72 -8.49
N LEU A 287 -0.09 17.42 -8.78
CA LEU A 287 0.33 16.84 -10.06
C LEU A 287 -0.84 16.83 -11.04
N SER A 288 -0.66 17.41 -12.20
CA SER A 288 -1.58 17.22 -13.32
C SER A 288 -1.45 15.81 -13.89
N GLY A 289 -2.47 15.33 -14.60
CA GLY A 289 -2.34 14.12 -15.40
C GLY A 289 -1.33 14.28 -16.55
N LEU A 290 -0.89 13.16 -17.12
CA LEU A 290 -0.12 13.15 -18.36
C LEU A 290 -1.05 13.42 -19.55
N ASP A 291 -0.58 14.16 -20.54
CA ASP A 291 -1.29 14.29 -21.81
C ASP A 291 -1.25 12.99 -22.62
N GLU A 292 -2.07 12.89 -23.67
CA GLU A 292 -2.16 11.70 -24.50
C GLU A 292 -0.82 11.26 -25.11
N SER A 293 0.03 12.22 -25.49
CA SER A 293 1.35 11.95 -26.04
C SER A 293 2.29 11.35 -25.01
N ALA A 294 2.30 11.92 -23.81
CA ALA A 294 3.08 11.45 -22.68
C ALA A 294 2.63 10.05 -22.21
N VAL A 295 1.31 9.80 -22.15
CA VAL A 295 0.77 8.46 -21.84
C VAL A 295 1.19 7.42 -22.89
N LYS A 296 1.11 7.75 -24.18
CA LYS A 296 1.59 6.86 -25.25
C LYS A 296 3.09 6.59 -25.13
N HIS A 297 3.87 7.62 -24.81
CA HIS A 297 5.31 7.47 -24.58
C HIS A 297 5.58 6.53 -23.40
N GLU A 298 4.95 6.73 -22.23
CA GLU A 298 5.09 5.84 -21.08
C GLU A 298 4.63 4.41 -21.37
N ALA A 299 3.52 4.24 -22.09
CA ALA A 299 3.05 2.93 -22.50
C ALA A 299 4.08 2.21 -23.40
N SER A 300 4.78 2.93 -24.30
CA SER A 300 5.78 2.34 -25.18
C SER A 300 7.03 1.84 -24.45
N ARG A 301 7.38 2.45 -23.32
CA ARG A 301 8.54 2.07 -22.49
C ARG A 301 8.19 1.12 -21.35
N CYS A 302 6.91 0.79 -21.16
CA CYS A 302 6.44 -0.10 -20.12
C CYS A 302 6.83 -1.55 -20.41
N PHE A 303 7.54 -2.19 -19.48
CA PHE A 303 7.90 -3.62 -19.55
C PHE A 303 6.74 -4.56 -19.28
N ASN A 304 5.60 -4.04 -18.83
CA ASN A 304 4.43 -4.82 -18.48
C ASN A 304 4.73 -5.95 -17.45
N CYS A 305 5.72 -5.70 -16.58
CA CYS A 305 6.23 -6.71 -15.63
C CYS A 305 5.21 -7.11 -14.55
N GLY A 306 4.26 -6.23 -14.21
CA GLY A 306 3.16 -6.52 -13.30
C GLY A 306 2.24 -7.65 -13.80
N CYS A 307 2.20 -7.89 -15.10
CA CYS A 307 1.37 -8.93 -15.70
C CYS A 307 1.84 -10.35 -15.41
N LEU A 308 3.05 -10.53 -14.89
CA LEU A 308 3.54 -11.84 -14.47
C LEU A 308 2.94 -12.33 -13.16
N ALA A 309 2.41 -11.41 -12.35
CA ALA A 309 1.89 -11.69 -11.02
C ALA A 309 0.36 -11.57 -10.93
N VAL A 310 -0.30 -11.06 -11.97
CA VAL A 310 -1.73 -10.71 -11.89
C VAL A 310 -2.57 -11.86 -12.41
N ASN A 311 -3.28 -12.51 -11.51
CA ASN A 311 -4.53 -13.18 -11.88
C ASN A 311 -5.46 -12.13 -12.50
N PRO A 312 -6.25 -12.52 -13.52
CA PRO A 312 -7.26 -11.63 -14.08
C PRO A 312 -8.08 -10.99 -12.97
N SER A 313 -8.21 -9.69 -13.02
CA SER A 313 -8.98 -8.96 -12.02
C SER A 313 -10.43 -9.45 -12.02
N ASP A 314 -11.13 -9.25 -10.90
CA ASP A 314 -12.56 -9.53 -10.77
C ASP A 314 -13.35 -8.93 -11.95
N MET A 315 -12.97 -7.73 -12.37
CA MET A 315 -13.54 -7.02 -13.51
C MET A 315 -13.37 -7.78 -14.84
N ALA A 316 -12.19 -8.39 -15.09
CA ALA A 316 -11.93 -9.11 -16.31
C ALA A 316 -12.89 -10.28 -16.52
N ASN A 317 -13.23 -11.01 -15.46
CA ASN A 317 -14.18 -12.11 -15.52
C ASN A 317 -15.59 -11.63 -15.91
N MET A 318 -16.06 -10.52 -15.33
CA MET A 318 -17.37 -9.95 -15.66
C MET A 318 -17.39 -9.34 -17.07
N LEU A 319 -16.36 -8.60 -17.47
CA LEU A 319 -16.26 -8.03 -18.80
C LEU A 319 -16.27 -9.13 -19.88
N TYR A 320 -15.59 -10.26 -19.61
CA TYR A 320 -15.62 -11.41 -20.49
C TYR A 320 -17.01 -12.06 -20.52
N ALA A 321 -17.68 -12.20 -19.37
CA ALA A 321 -19.03 -12.76 -19.30
C ALA A 321 -20.07 -11.91 -20.06
N TYR A 322 -19.93 -10.58 -20.01
CA TYR A 322 -20.78 -9.64 -20.76
C TYR A 322 -20.46 -9.56 -22.24
N GLY A 323 -19.34 -10.14 -22.70
CA GLY A 323 -18.89 -9.97 -24.07
C GLY A 323 -18.48 -8.52 -24.38
N ALA A 324 -17.87 -7.84 -23.40
CA ALA A 324 -17.44 -6.46 -23.54
C ALA A 324 -16.41 -6.29 -24.66
N LYS A 325 -16.33 -5.08 -25.21
CA LYS A 325 -15.33 -4.68 -26.19
C LYS A 325 -14.38 -3.67 -25.58
N ILE A 326 -13.12 -3.82 -25.88
CA ILE A 326 -12.04 -2.96 -25.42
C ILE A 326 -11.55 -2.14 -26.61
N ARG A 327 -11.76 -0.82 -26.56
CA ARG A 327 -11.27 0.11 -27.57
C ARG A 327 -9.94 0.68 -27.16
N THR A 328 -8.99 0.57 -28.05
CA THR A 328 -7.66 1.15 -27.90
C THR A 328 -7.51 2.34 -28.86
N ASN A 329 -6.42 3.07 -28.73
CA ASN A 329 -6.07 4.10 -29.70
C ASN A 329 -5.75 3.54 -31.11
N MET A 330 -5.65 2.22 -31.28
CA MET A 330 -5.28 1.57 -32.54
C MET A 330 -6.38 0.66 -33.10
N ARG A 331 -7.21 0.04 -32.24
CA ARG A 331 -8.19 -0.98 -32.67
C ARG A 331 -9.24 -1.25 -31.60
N GLU A 332 -10.26 -2.02 -31.95
CA GLU A 332 -11.23 -2.60 -31.04
C GLU A 332 -10.97 -4.10 -30.92
N LEU A 333 -11.02 -4.62 -29.70
CA LEU A 333 -10.84 -6.02 -29.34
C LEU A 333 -12.05 -6.48 -28.53
N ASP A 334 -12.48 -7.73 -28.72
CA ASP A 334 -13.38 -8.36 -27.76
C ASP A 334 -12.66 -8.73 -26.46
N ALA A 335 -13.44 -8.88 -25.39
CA ALA A 335 -12.90 -9.22 -24.06
C ALA A 335 -12.19 -10.60 -24.07
N GLU A 336 -12.62 -11.53 -24.91
CA GLU A 336 -11.98 -12.83 -25.10
C GLU A 336 -10.54 -12.65 -25.61
N THR A 337 -10.38 -11.95 -26.72
CA THR A 337 -9.05 -11.67 -27.28
C THR A 337 -8.19 -10.86 -26.32
N PHE A 338 -8.78 -9.90 -25.60
CA PHE A 338 -8.03 -9.03 -24.72
C PHE A 338 -7.53 -9.76 -23.46
N PHE A 339 -8.40 -10.51 -22.77
CA PHE A 339 -8.07 -11.15 -21.48
C PHE A 339 -7.59 -12.59 -21.61
N ALA A 340 -8.04 -13.32 -22.62
CA ALA A 340 -7.78 -14.75 -22.80
C ALA A 340 -6.96 -15.09 -24.04
N GLY A 341 -6.69 -14.12 -24.90
CA GLY A 341 -5.88 -14.32 -26.11
C GLY A 341 -4.41 -14.65 -25.83
N SER A 342 -3.90 -14.28 -24.64
CA SER A 342 -2.56 -14.63 -24.19
C SER A 342 -2.52 -14.76 -22.68
N THR A 343 -1.63 -15.62 -22.17
CA THR A 343 -1.33 -15.70 -20.72
C THR A 343 -0.69 -14.40 -20.17
N ARG A 344 -0.37 -13.46 -21.05
CA ARG A 344 0.21 -12.16 -20.71
C ARG A 344 -0.53 -11.07 -21.50
N VAL A 345 -1.16 -10.14 -20.82
CA VAL A 345 -1.85 -8.99 -21.44
C VAL A 345 -0.92 -8.19 -22.36
N LYS A 346 0.38 -8.15 -22.07
CA LYS A 346 1.37 -7.48 -22.92
C LYS A 346 1.45 -8.02 -24.35
N ASP A 347 1.13 -9.30 -24.53
CA ASP A 347 1.20 -9.92 -25.86
C ASP A 347 -0.06 -9.59 -26.68
N THR A 348 -1.09 -9.05 -26.02
CA THR A 348 -2.34 -8.61 -26.65
C THR A 348 -2.23 -7.18 -27.15
N LEU A 349 -1.64 -6.27 -26.36
CA LEU A 349 -1.43 -4.87 -26.74
C LEU A 349 -0.11 -4.70 -27.49
N LYS A 350 -0.14 -3.88 -28.56
CA LYS A 350 1.05 -3.51 -29.33
C LYS A 350 1.85 -2.41 -28.61
N PRO A 351 3.14 -2.23 -28.88
CA PRO A 351 3.89 -1.09 -28.39
C PRO A 351 3.19 0.24 -28.70
N GLY A 352 3.01 1.09 -27.68
CA GLY A 352 2.28 2.36 -27.80
C GLY A 352 0.76 2.24 -27.90
N GLU A 353 0.21 1.03 -27.77
CA GLU A 353 -1.23 0.80 -27.72
C GLU A 353 -1.74 0.96 -26.29
N ILE A 354 -2.78 1.79 -26.10
CA ILE A 354 -3.43 2.06 -24.81
C ILE A 354 -4.93 1.84 -24.90
N VAL A 355 -5.54 1.36 -23.83
CA VAL A 355 -6.99 1.24 -23.69
C VAL A 355 -7.58 2.62 -23.47
N LEU A 356 -8.54 3.01 -24.32
CA LEU A 356 -9.26 4.29 -24.22
C LEU A 356 -10.59 4.13 -23.52
N GLU A 357 -11.34 3.07 -23.85
CA GLU A 357 -12.65 2.82 -23.26
C GLU A 357 -13.01 1.33 -23.28
N ILE A 358 -13.93 0.96 -22.42
CA ILE A 358 -14.53 -0.38 -22.38
C ILE A 358 -16.01 -0.23 -22.66
N VAL A 359 -16.47 -0.88 -23.71
CA VAL A 359 -17.88 -0.88 -24.12
C VAL A 359 -18.53 -2.17 -23.62
N VAL A 360 -19.44 -2.04 -22.65
CA VAL A 360 -20.21 -3.17 -22.14
C VAL A 360 -21.58 -3.19 -22.84
N PRO A 361 -21.91 -4.26 -23.58
CA PRO A 361 -23.21 -4.36 -24.21
C PRO A 361 -24.32 -4.45 -23.14
N MET A 362 -25.43 -3.79 -23.42
CA MET A 362 -26.60 -3.91 -22.55
C MET A 362 -27.15 -5.34 -22.67
N PRO A 363 -27.32 -6.06 -21.54
CA PRO A 363 -27.89 -7.41 -21.59
C PRO A 363 -29.37 -7.36 -21.98
N SER A 364 -29.87 -8.48 -22.53
CA SER A 364 -31.29 -8.67 -22.83
C SER A 364 -32.15 -8.50 -21.57
N GLU A 365 -33.37 -8.00 -21.72
CA GLU A 365 -34.31 -7.86 -20.60
C GLU A 365 -34.54 -9.21 -19.91
N GLY A 366 -34.58 -9.22 -18.58
CA GLY A 366 -34.70 -10.43 -17.78
C GLY A 366 -33.39 -11.20 -17.54
N THR A 367 -32.25 -10.67 -18.02
CA THR A 367 -30.95 -11.28 -17.75
C THR A 367 -30.50 -10.98 -16.32
N THR A 368 -30.15 -12.00 -15.56
CA THR A 368 -29.48 -11.90 -14.27
C THR A 368 -27.98 -11.99 -14.45
N ALA A 369 -27.23 -11.14 -13.78
CA ALA A 369 -25.77 -11.18 -13.77
C ALA A 369 -25.27 -11.41 -12.35
N VAL A 370 -24.32 -12.34 -12.21
CA VAL A 370 -23.77 -12.73 -10.91
C VAL A 370 -22.25 -12.76 -10.97
N TYR A 371 -21.64 -12.22 -9.94
CA TYR A 371 -20.23 -12.42 -9.63
C TYR A 371 -20.11 -12.99 -8.22
N ASP A 372 -19.66 -14.24 -8.11
CA ASP A 372 -19.37 -14.89 -6.83
C ASP A 372 -17.87 -15.13 -6.69
N LYS A 373 -17.30 -14.70 -5.57
CA LYS A 373 -15.88 -14.78 -5.30
C LYS A 373 -15.61 -15.43 -3.95
N TYR A 374 -14.92 -16.55 -3.96
CA TYR A 374 -14.36 -17.12 -2.75
C TYR A 374 -12.99 -16.53 -2.47
N ARG A 375 -12.81 -16.01 -1.25
CA ARG A 375 -11.61 -15.31 -0.80
C ARG A 375 -11.36 -15.57 0.68
N THR A 376 -10.12 -15.41 1.13
CA THR A 376 -9.75 -15.68 2.53
C THR A 376 -10.24 -14.56 3.45
N ARG A 377 -10.17 -13.30 3.02
CA ARG A 377 -10.56 -12.13 3.80
C ARG A 377 -11.82 -11.48 3.24
N LYS A 378 -12.64 -10.89 4.10
CA LYS A 378 -13.86 -10.16 3.69
C LYS A 378 -13.57 -8.80 3.03
N SER A 379 -12.40 -8.23 3.27
CA SER A 379 -11.92 -6.98 2.66
C SER A 379 -11.39 -7.19 1.23
N ILE A 380 -10.72 -6.21 0.64
CA ILE A 380 -10.06 -6.31 -0.66
C ILE A 380 -9.07 -7.48 -0.62
N ASP A 381 -9.35 -8.53 -1.41
CA ASP A 381 -8.52 -9.72 -1.48
C ASP A 381 -8.65 -10.37 -2.86
N PHE A 382 -7.60 -11.10 -3.27
CA PHE A 382 -7.63 -11.88 -4.49
C PHE A 382 -8.55 -13.11 -4.35
N ALA A 383 -9.18 -13.50 -5.45
CA ALA A 383 -9.99 -14.70 -5.46
C ALA A 383 -9.09 -15.95 -5.32
N ILE A 384 -9.49 -16.86 -4.43
CA ILE A 384 -9.04 -18.26 -4.50
C ILE A 384 -9.69 -18.93 -5.71
N LEU A 385 -10.97 -18.61 -5.92
CA LEU A 385 -11.76 -19.00 -7.08
C LEU A 385 -12.89 -17.97 -7.28
N ALA A 386 -13.27 -17.70 -8.51
CA ALA A 386 -14.41 -16.84 -8.81
C ALA A 386 -15.23 -17.40 -9.97
N VAL A 387 -16.54 -17.15 -9.92
CA VAL A 387 -17.48 -17.44 -11.01
C VAL A 387 -18.16 -16.13 -11.39
N ALA A 388 -18.11 -15.80 -12.67
CA ALA A 388 -18.78 -14.65 -13.26
C ALA A 388 -19.70 -15.13 -14.37
N GLY A 389 -20.90 -14.58 -14.46
CA GLY A 389 -21.77 -14.97 -15.56
C GLY A 389 -23.04 -14.17 -15.68
N THR A 390 -23.71 -14.38 -16.81
CA THR A 390 -25.04 -13.88 -17.11
C THR A 390 -25.95 -15.04 -17.44
N LEU A 391 -27.20 -14.97 -17.01
CA LEU A 391 -28.21 -16.03 -17.19
C LEU A 391 -29.56 -15.39 -17.49
N ARG A 392 -30.22 -15.80 -18.57
CA ARG A 392 -31.61 -15.48 -18.87
C ARG A 392 -32.43 -16.73 -18.98
N LEU A 393 -33.50 -16.78 -18.20
CA LEU A 393 -34.47 -17.87 -18.19
C LEU A 393 -35.81 -17.37 -18.75
N GLU A 394 -36.48 -18.22 -19.53
CA GLU A 394 -37.87 -18.06 -19.91
C GLU A 394 -38.61 -19.33 -19.55
N GLU A 395 -39.60 -19.24 -18.69
CA GLU A 395 -40.37 -20.38 -18.21
C GLU A 395 -39.51 -21.53 -17.65
N GLY A 396 -38.40 -21.18 -16.94
CA GLY A 396 -37.43 -22.14 -16.39
C GLY A 396 -36.43 -22.72 -17.40
N ILE A 397 -36.54 -22.34 -18.70
CA ILE A 397 -35.63 -22.81 -19.76
C ILE A 397 -34.51 -21.79 -19.96
N VAL A 398 -33.27 -22.26 -20.04
CA VAL A 398 -32.09 -21.43 -20.30
C VAL A 398 -32.12 -20.91 -21.76
N LYS A 399 -32.27 -19.60 -21.91
CA LYS A 399 -32.28 -18.94 -23.23
C LYS A 399 -30.91 -18.32 -23.57
N GLU A 400 -30.30 -17.69 -22.58
CA GLU A 400 -28.96 -17.12 -22.72
C GLU A 400 -28.15 -17.45 -21.49
N ILE A 401 -26.90 -17.82 -21.68
CA ILE A 401 -25.97 -18.05 -20.58
C ILE A 401 -24.54 -17.70 -21.01
N SER A 402 -23.82 -17.04 -20.15
CA SER A 402 -22.39 -16.87 -20.25
C SER A 402 -21.76 -17.18 -18.89
N LEU A 403 -20.77 -18.04 -18.84
CA LEU A 403 -20.18 -18.56 -17.63
C LEU A 403 -18.66 -18.54 -17.70
N VAL A 404 -18.02 -17.79 -16.83
CA VAL A 404 -16.57 -17.59 -16.79
C VAL A 404 -16.04 -17.97 -15.40
N LEU A 405 -15.01 -18.80 -15.38
CA LEU A 405 -14.27 -19.17 -14.17
C LEU A 405 -13.00 -18.34 -14.07
N GLY A 406 -12.84 -17.65 -12.94
CA GLY A 406 -11.67 -16.84 -12.60
C GLY A 406 -10.81 -17.49 -11.52
N ALA A 407 -9.54 -17.15 -11.48
CA ALA A 407 -8.54 -17.67 -10.54
C ALA A 407 -8.33 -19.20 -10.58
N ALA A 408 -8.82 -19.86 -11.62
CA ALA A 408 -8.61 -21.28 -11.88
C ALA A 408 -7.44 -21.52 -12.84
N ALA A 409 -7.15 -20.55 -13.69
CA ALA A 409 -6.08 -20.57 -14.67
C ALA A 409 -5.39 -19.18 -14.76
N PRO A 410 -4.28 -19.05 -15.50
CA PRO A 410 -3.62 -17.75 -15.71
C PRO A 410 -4.50 -16.70 -16.43
N ILE A 411 -5.56 -17.14 -17.09
CA ILE A 411 -6.53 -16.31 -17.84
C ILE A 411 -7.96 -16.64 -17.40
N PRO A 412 -8.94 -15.75 -17.61
CA PRO A 412 -10.36 -16.09 -17.44
C PRO A 412 -10.74 -17.26 -18.36
N MET A 413 -11.48 -18.21 -17.81
CA MET A 413 -11.88 -19.41 -18.55
C MET A 413 -13.38 -19.39 -18.83
N LYS A 414 -13.78 -19.27 -20.09
CA LYS A 414 -15.16 -19.42 -20.49
C LYS A 414 -15.53 -20.90 -20.55
N LEU A 415 -16.63 -21.27 -19.93
CA LEU A 415 -17.06 -22.67 -19.78
C LEU A 415 -18.01 -23.07 -20.93
N GLN A 416 -17.56 -22.93 -22.15
CA GLN A 416 -18.38 -23.09 -23.37
C GLN A 416 -19.11 -24.42 -23.45
N GLU A 417 -18.50 -25.55 -23.04
CA GLU A 417 -19.15 -26.86 -23.09
C GLU A 417 -20.35 -26.94 -22.12
N ALA A 418 -20.23 -26.32 -20.96
CA ALA A 418 -21.33 -26.25 -19.99
C ALA A 418 -22.43 -25.28 -20.45
N GLU A 419 -22.08 -24.15 -21.06
CA GLU A 419 -23.02 -23.20 -21.66
C GLU A 419 -23.85 -23.89 -22.75
N GLN A 420 -23.19 -24.58 -23.69
CA GLN A 420 -23.84 -25.33 -24.77
C GLN A 420 -24.73 -26.45 -24.25
N TYR A 421 -24.32 -27.12 -23.20
CA TYR A 421 -25.13 -28.16 -22.56
C TYR A 421 -26.42 -27.61 -21.97
N LEU A 422 -26.37 -26.42 -21.33
CA LEU A 422 -27.52 -25.81 -20.65
C LEU A 422 -28.51 -25.13 -21.59
N LEU A 423 -28.04 -24.59 -22.73
CA LEU A 423 -28.89 -23.85 -23.67
C LEU A 423 -30.09 -24.69 -24.14
N GLY A 424 -31.31 -24.15 -24.00
CA GLY A 424 -32.57 -24.75 -24.38
C GLY A 424 -33.08 -25.83 -23.41
N LYS A 425 -32.37 -26.10 -22.33
CA LYS A 425 -32.82 -27.05 -21.30
C LYS A 425 -33.53 -26.36 -20.15
N GLU A 426 -34.41 -27.08 -19.48
CA GLU A 426 -34.96 -26.69 -18.21
C GLU A 426 -33.87 -26.70 -17.15
N LEU A 427 -33.79 -25.63 -16.35
CA LEU A 427 -32.80 -25.49 -15.29
C LEU A 427 -33.28 -26.17 -14.01
N THR A 428 -32.73 -27.34 -13.74
CA THR A 428 -32.98 -28.16 -12.56
C THR A 428 -31.70 -28.45 -11.79
N GLU A 429 -31.80 -28.96 -10.57
CA GLU A 429 -30.64 -29.38 -9.78
C GLU A 429 -29.77 -30.41 -10.53
N GLU A 430 -30.39 -31.32 -11.25
CA GLU A 430 -29.72 -32.39 -12.01
C GLU A 430 -28.95 -31.79 -13.20
N THR A 431 -29.60 -30.92 -14.00
CA THR A 431 -28.93 -30.24 -15.14
C THR A 431 -27.83 -29.30 -14.69
N ALA A 432 -27.99 -28.63 -13.53
CA ALA A 432 -26.94 -27.78 -12.95
C ALA A 432 -25.73 -28.61 -12.46
N LYS A 433 -25.97 -29.75 -11.86
CA LYS A 433 -24.91 -30.68 -11.44
C LYS A 433 -24.13 -31.23 -12.64
N GLU A 434 -24.84 -31.66 -13.68
CA GLU A 434 -24.22 -32.21 -14.87
C GLU A 434 -23.41 -31.13 -15.63
N ALA A 435 -23.93 -29.89 -15.72
CA ALA A 435 -23.22 -28.78 -16.28
C ALA A 435 -21.89 -28.47 -15.54
N ALA A 436 -21.89 -28.55 -14.21
CA ALA A 436 -20.70 -28.37 -13.39
C ALA A 436 -19.65 -29.48 -13.62
N GLU A 437 -20.08 -30.72 -13.79
CA GLU A 437 -19.17 -31.83 -14.17
C GLU A 437 -18.60 -31.67 -15.57
N ILE A 438 -19.42 -31.26 -16.55
CA ILE A 438 -18.96 -30.97 -17.92
C ILE A 438 -17.93 -29.83 -17.93
N ALA A 439 -18.21 -28.75 -17.19
CA ALA A 439 -17.35 -27.58 -17.11
C ALA A 439 -15.92 -27.92 -16.68
N LEU A 440 -15.77 -28.91 -15.83
CA LEU A 440 -14.49 -29.25 -15.19
C LEU A 440 -13.90 -30.59 -15.65
N LYS A 441 -14.52 -31.24 -16.64
CA LYS A 441 -14.08 -32.53 -17.16
C LYS A 441 -12.60 -32.53 -17.62
N LYS A 442 -12.11 -31.40 -18.11
CA LYS A 442 -10.73 -31.23 -18.61
C LYS A 442 -9.80 -30.56 -17.60
N ALA A 443 -10.27 -30.32 -16.37
CA ALA A 443 -9.45 -29.67 -15.36
C ALA A 443 -8.33 -30.61 -14.89
N ILE A 444 -7.12 -30.08 -14.91
CA ILE A 444 -5.92 -30.78 -14.44
C ILE A 444 -5.45 -30.08 -13.16
N PRO A 445 -5.64 -30.70 -11.98
CA PRO A 445 -5.17 -30.11 -10.75
C PRO A 445 -3.64 -30.13 -10.68
N LEU A 446 -3.07 -29.09 -10.08
CA LEU A 446 -1.69 -29.11 -9.64
C LEU A 446 -1.61 -29.76 -8.26
N GLU A 447 -0.39 -30.06 -7.79
CA GLU A 447 -0.11 -30.83 -6.58
C GLU A 447 -0.91 -30.38 -5.33
N MET A 448 -1.20 -29.08 -5.18
CA MET A 448 -1.83 -28.54 -3.97
C MET A 448 -3.19 -27.86 -4.21
N ASN A 449 -3.78 -27.91 -5.40
CA ASN A 449 -5.01 -27.18 -5.72
C ASN A 449 -6.19 -28.05 -6.19
N GLY A 450 -6.12 -29.37 -5.99
CA GLY A 450 -7.21 -30.29 -6.36
C GLY A 450 -8.57 -29.93 -5.73
N TYR A 451 -8.56 -29.34 -4.54
CA TYR A 451 -9.77 -28.85 -3.87
C TYR A 451 -10.54 -27.78 -4.68
N LYS A 452 -9.87 -27.05 -5.55
CA LYS A 452 -10.51 -26.02 -6.41
C LYS A 452 -11.51 -26.63 -7.39
N ILE A 453 -11.34 -27.90 -7.78
CA ILE A 453 -12.28 -28.58 -8.69
C ILE A 453 -13.63 -28.72 -7.99
N GLU A 454 -13.67 -29.28 -6.79
CA GLU A 454 -14.93 -29.43 -6.05
C GLU A 454 -15.54 -28.07 -5.68
N MET A 455 -14.71 -27.12 -5.28
CA MET A 455 -15.15 -25.75 -5.03
C MET A 455 -15.79 -25.13 -6.28
N ALA A 456 -15.18 -25.27 -7.46
CA ALA A 456 -15.72 -24.76 -8.71
C ALA A 456 -17.09 -25.39 -9.06
N LYS A 457 -17.24 -26.70 -8.87
CA LYS A 457 -18.53 -27.37 -9.06
C LYS A 457 -19.63 -26.78 -8.18
N VAL A 458 -19.31 -26.52 -6.90
CA VAL A 458 -20.25 -25.89 -5.95
C VAL A 458 -20.58 -24.46 -6.40
N MET A 459 -19.59 -23.65 -6.75
CA MET A 459 -19.82 -22.27 -7.16
C MET A 459 -20.62 -22.17 -8.47
N ILE A 460 -20.37 -23.06 -9.43
CA ILE A 460 -21.16 -23.13 -10.67
C ILE A 460 -22.62 -23.47 -10.36
N ARG A 461 -22.88 -24.44 -9.49
CA ARG A 461 -24.26 -24.78 -9.08
C ARG A 461 -24.94 -23.61 -8.37
N ARG A 462 -24.24 -22.93 -7.46
CA ARG A 462 -24.76 -21.72 -6.79
C ARG A 462 -25.07 -20.60 -7.78
N PHE A 463 -24.25 -20.39 -8.78
CA PHE A 463 -24.54 -19.46 -9.87
C PHE A 463 -25.84 -19.83 -10.59
N LEU A 464 -26.11 -21.10 -10.80
CA LEU A 464 -27.32 -21.63 -11.42
C LEU A 464 -28.53 -21.71 -10.45
N GLY A 465 -28.37 -21.34 -9.19
CA GLY A 465 -29.46 -21.28 -8.20
C GLY A 465 -29.63 -22.55 -7.34
N PHE A 466 -28.61 -23.42 -7.28
CA PHE A 466 -28.63 -24.70 -6.55
C PHE A 466 -27.47 -24.91 -5.60
#